data_c8fb1a973e231dd30e3ff3476fa77655
#
_entry.id   c8fb1a973e231dd30e3ff3476fa77655
#
_cell.length_a   1.000
_cell.length_b   1.000
_cell.length_c   1.000
_cell.angle_alpha   90.00
_cell.angle_beta   90.00
_cell.angle_gamma   90.00
#
_symmetry.space_group_name_H-M   'P 1'
#
loop_
_entity.id
_entity.type
_entity.pdbx_description
1 polymer ?
#
loop_
_entity_poly.entity_id
_entity_poly.type
_entity_poly.pdbx_seq_one_letter_code
_entity_poly.pdbx_strand_id
1 'polypeptide(L)'
;MRAIVTQQDPQTRQELRFPEGFVWGAATAAYQIEGAVAEDGRGKSIWDTFCHLEPSRTKGANGDVACNHYHRFEEDFELLTRYGAKAYRFSISWSRVIPLGGRDDPVNEAGIDFYNRLIDALLKRGITPWVTLYHWDLPQGLQDRYGGWLDVEESQKDFERYARLCYERFGDRVKNWITLNEPWIQSIFVSPVTNECFALANNLRATLPAATPPGEAAQTSNAPRATAPRSPGSSARLSS
;
A
#
# COMPACT_ATOMS: atom_id res chain seq x y z
N MET A 1 2.01 8.95 24.94
CA MET A 1 3.34 8.50 24.46
C MET A 1 4.21 9.72 24.24
N ARG A 2 5.36 9.84 24.88
CA ARG A 2 6.30 10.94 24.64
C ARG A 2 7.33 10.44 23.65
N ALA A 3 7.34 10.95 22.43
CA ALA A 3 8.43 10.70 21.51
C ALA A 3 9.54 11.72 21.80
N ILE A 4 10.68 11.26 22.23
CA ILE A 4 11.87 12.08 22.43
C ILE A 4 12.74 11.89 21.19
N VAL A 5 12.80 12.91 20.34
CA VAL A 5 13.79 12.98 19.26
C VAL A 5 14.98 13.74 19.82
N THR A 6 16.07 13.04 20.08
CA THR A 6 17.33 13.68 20.56
C THR A 6 18.19 14.02 19.36
N GLN A 7 18.40 15.29 19.05
CA GLN A 7 19.56 15.72 18.27
C GLN A 7 20.83 15.59 19.15
N GLN A 8 21.88 15.04 18.58
CA GLN A 8 23.15 14.77 19.28
C GLN A 8 24.00 16.05 19.46
N ASP A 9 23.54 16.95 20.31
CA ASP A 9 24.38 17.98 20.90
C ASP A 9 24.34 17.81 22.42
N PRO A 10 25.45 17.46 23.07
CA PRO A 10 25.48 17.24 24.53
C PRO A 10 25.13 18.46 25.37
N GLN A 11 25.12 19.67 24.82
CA GLN A 11 24.92 20.91 25.56
C GLN A 11 23.52 21.53 25.44
N THR A 12 22.67 21.05 24.51
CA THR A 12 21.28 21.52 24.39
C THR A 12 20.33 20.37 24.07
N ARG A 13 20.00 19.56 25.09
CA ARG A 13 18.85 18.64 25.00
C ARG A 13 17.56 19.45 25.06
N GLN A 14 17.11 20.00 23.94
CA GLN A 14 15.77 20.53 23.83
C GLN A 14 14.81 19.34 23.68
N GLU A 15 13.94 19.11 24.67
CA GLU A 15 12.84 18.17 24.53
C GLU A 15 11.89 18.68 23.44
N LEU A 16 11.89 18.01 22.29
CA LEU A 16 10.92 18.26 21.25
C LEU A 16 9.62 17.58 21.64
N ARG A 17 8.54 18.34 21.70
CA ARG A 17 7.19 17.84 21.99
C ARG A 17 6.29 18.11 20.79
N PHE A 18 5.44 17.15 20.48
CA PHE A 18 4.36 17.39 19.52
C PHE A 18 3.35 18.36 20.12
N PRO A 19 2.68 19.18 19.29
CA PRO A 19 1.65 20.09 19.75
C PRO A 19 0.57 19.37 20.56
N GLU A 20 -0.10 20.12 21.42
CA GLU A 20 -1.30 19.62 22.09
C GLU A 20 -2.36 19.24 21.05
N GLY A 21 -3.04 18.13 21.26
CA GLY A 21 -4.03 17.60 20.31
C GLY A 21 -3.45 16.79 19.14
N PHE A 22 -2.11 16.63 19.05
CA PHE A 22 -1.52 15.75 18.04
C PHE A 22 -1.99 14.31 18.22
N VAL A 23 -2.56 13.72 17.12
CA VAL A 23 -3.16 12.38 17.16
C VAL A 23 -2.15 11.33 16.66
N TRP A 24 -1.80 10.42 17.54
CA TRP A 24 -1.00 9.25 17.21
C TRP A 24 -1.90 8.10 16.76
N GLY A 25 -1.56 7.45 15.66
CA GLY A 25 -2.33 6.35 15.12
C GLY A 25 -1.49 5.36 14.33
N ALA A 26 -2.15 4.30 13.89
CA ALA A 26 -1.60 3.32 12.97
C ALA A 26 -2.53 3.17 11.77
N ALA A 27 -2.01 2.63 10.66
CA ALA A 27 -2.77 2.42 9.44
C ALA A 27 -2.55 1.01 8.88
N THR A 28 -3.62 0.44 8.32
CA THR A 28 -3.62 -0.85 7.63
C THR A 28 -4.49 -0.79 6.38
N ALA A 29 -4.48 -1.86 5.57
CA ALA A 29 -5.40 -2.06 4.47
C ALA A 29 -5.97 -3.48 4.49
N ALA A 30 -7.22 -3.64 4.07
CA ALA A 30 -7.97 -4.89 4.15
C ALA A 30 -7.20 -6.08 3.57
N TYR A 31 -6.78 -6.00 2.32
CA TYR A 31 -6.06 -7.10 1.65
C TYR A 31 -4.73 -7.45 2.33
N GLN A 32 -4.08 -6.46 2.94
CA GLN A 32 -2.77 -6.66 3.57
C GLN A 32 -2.84 -7.42 4.90
N ILE A 33 -3.98 -7.37 5.61
CA ILE A 33 -4.03 -7.90 6.97
C ILE A 33 -5.18 -8.86 7.26
N GLU A 34 -6.34 -8.72 6.58
CA GLU A 34 -7.56 -9.43 6.97
C GLU A 34 -7.42 -10.95 6.85
N GLY A 35 -6.95 -11.45 5.71
CA GLY A 35 -7.11 -12.87 5.39
C GLY A 35 -8.57 -13.24 5.15
N ALA A 36 -8.95 -14.48 5.46
CA ALA A 36 -10.32 -14.97 5.36
C ALA A 36 -10.97 -14.68 3.99
N VAL A 37 -10.19 -14.85 2.90
CA VAL A 37 -10.56 -14.39 1.55
C VAL A 37 -11.72 -15.17 0.93
N ALA A 38 -12.05 -16.34 1.46
CA ALA A 38 -13.16 -17.18 1.01
C ALA A 38 -14.22 -17.44 2.11
N GLU A 39 -14.16 -16.65 3.21
CA GLU A 39 -15.07 -16.84 4.34
C GLU A 39 -16.22 -15.84 4.29
N ASP A 40 -17.33 -16.24 4.91
CA ASP A 40 -18.52 -15.43 5.12
C ASP A 40 -19.03 -14.71 3.87
N GLY A 41 -18.96 -15.38 2.71
CA GLY A 41 -19.48 -14.87 1.46
C GLY A 41 -18.67 -13.76 0.80
N ARG A 42 -17.43 -13.50 1.24
CA ARG A 42 -16.54 -12.54 0.57
C ARG A 42 -16.30 -12.95 -0.88
N GLY A 43 -16.47 -12.02 -1.82
CA GLY A 43 -16.09 -12.20 -3.21
C GLY A 43 -14.58 -12.00 -3.44
N LYS A 44 -14.08 -12.44 -4.59
CA LYS A 44 -12.69 -12.22 -4.98
C LYS A 44 -12.44 -10.74 -5.28
N SER A 45 -11.31 -10.22 -4.86
CA SER A 45 -10.73 -8.98 -5.38
C SER A 45 -9.77 -9.27 -6.53
N ILE A 46 -9.38 -8.23 -7.25
CA ILE A 46 -8.34 -8.31 -8.29
C ILE A 46 -7.01 -8.83 -7.75
N TRP A 47 -6.68 -8.56 -6.48
CA TRP A 47 -5.47 -9.09 -5.84
C TRP A 47 -5.54 -10.60 -5.57
N ASP A 48 -6.71 -11.13 -5.18
CA ASP A 48 -6.89 -12.58 -5.04
C ASP A 48 -6.61 -13.28 -6.36
N THR A 49 -7.19 -12.75 -7.45
CA THR A 49 -6.98 -13.28 -8.80
C THR A 49 -5.52 -13.17 -9.23
N PHE A 50 -4.91 -11.99 -9.08
CA PHE A 50 -3.53 -11.74 -9.50
C PHE A 50 -2.53 -12.65 -8.77
N CYS A 51 -2.61 -12.73 -7.45
CA CYS A 51 -1.66 -13.51 -6.67
C CYS A 51 -1.72 -15.01 -6.98
N HIS A 52 -2.88 -15.54 -7.36
CA HIS A 52 -3.05 -16.95 -7.69
C HIS A 52 -2.75 -17.27 -9.17
N LEU A 53 -3.05 -16.36 -10.11
CA LEU A 53 -2.73 -16.55 -11.52
C LEU A 53 -1.26 -16.30 -11.86
N GLU A 54 -0.64 -15.35 -11.13
CA GLU A 54 0.73 -14.91 -11.39
C GLU A 54 1.65 -15.11 -10.17
N PRO A 55 1.73 -16.34 -9.61
CA PRO A 55 2.46 -16.56 -8.35
C PRO A 55 3.97 -16.28 -8.49
N SER A 56 4.54 -16.36 -9.69
CA SER A 56 5.93 -16.00 -9.95
C SER A 56 6.21 -14.53 -9.68
N ARG A 57 5.25 -13.65 -9.92
CA ARG A 57 5.37 -12.19 -9.72
C ARG A 57 5.28 -11.80 -8.25
N THR A 58 4.55 -12.55 -7.46
CA THR A 58 4.39 -12.37 -6.01
C THR A 58 5.33 -13.25 -5.19
N LYS A 59 6.17 -14.06 -5.85
CA LYS A 59 7.01 -15.10 -5.20
C LYS A 59 6.18 -16.06 -4.35
N GLY A 60 4.95 -16.34 -4.79
CA GLY A 60 3.99 -17.18 -4.07
C GLY A 60 3.27 -16.53 -2.90
N ALA A 61 3.53 -15.25 -2.62
CA ALA A 61 2.80 -14.53 -1.56
C ALA A 61 1.38 -14.17 -2.03
N ASN A 62 0.42 -14.27 -1.12
CA ASN A 62 -0.98 -13.92 -1.33
C ASN A 62 -1.61 -13.39 -0.04
N GLY A 63 -2.85 -12.94 -0.12
CA GLY A 63 -3.60 -12.39 1.01
C GLY A 63 -4.49 -13.40 1.74
N ASP A 64 -4.41 -14.70 1.44
CA ASP A 64 -5.38 -15.70 1.91
C ASP A 64 -5.50 -15.75 3.44
N VAL A 65 -4.37 -15.68 4.11
CA VAL A 65 -4.26 -15.65 5.56
C VAL A 65 -3.80 -14.28 6.07
N ALA A 66 -2.83 -13.66 5.38
CA ALA A 66 -2.22 -12.40 5.74
C ALA A 66 -1.82 -12.35 7.23
N CYS A 67 -2.32 -11.36 7.99
CA CYS A 67 -2.15 -11.30 9.45
C CYS A 67 -3.29 -11.97 10.21
N ASN A 68 -4.24 -12.58 9.51
CA ASN A 68 -5.43 -13.19 10.08
C ASN A 68 -6.27 -12.21 10.94
N HIS A 69 -6.26 -10.94 10.56
CA HIS A 69 -6.95 -9.88 11.29
C HIS A 69 -8.45 -10.10 11.38
N TYR A 70 -9.05 -10.74 10.36
CA TYR A 70 -10.47 -11.07 10.35
C TYR A 70 -10.90 -11.81 11.62
N HIS A 71 -10.07 -12.73 12.10
CA HIS A 71 -10.33 -13.51 13.32
C HIS A 71 -9.67 -12.93 14.58
N ARG A 72 -8.67 -12.02 14.41
CA ARG A 72 -7.82 -11.58 15.53
C ARG A 72 -7.82 -10.07 15.77
N PHE A 73 -8.78 -9.32 15.21
CA PHE A 73 -8.81 -7.87 15.36
C PHE A 73 -8.88 -7.39 16.82
N GLU A 74 -9.49 -8.17 17.72
CA GLU A 74 -9.52 -7.84 19.14
C GLU A 74 -8.11 -7.82 19.77
N GLU A 75 -7.27 -8.81 19.42
CA GLU A 75 -5.87 -8.89 19.88
C GLU A 75 -5.05 -7.73 19.29
N ASP A 76 -5.25 -7.44 18.01
CA ASP A 76 -4.56 -6.34 17.34
C ASP A 76 -4.92 -4.98 17.97
N PHE A 77 -6.19 -4.79 18.35
CA PHE A 77 -6.63 -3.57 19.02
C PHE A 77 -6.12 -3.48 20.46
N GLU A 78 -5.87 -4.59 21.10
CA GLU A 78 -5.19 -4.62 22.39
C GLU A 78 -3.75 -4.13 22.26
N LEU A 79 -3.05 -4.54 21.19
CA LEU A 79 -1.72 -4.03 20.87
C LEU A 79 -1.76 -2.51 20.61
N LEU A 80 -2.69 -2.01 19.81
CA LEU A 80 -2.86 -0.57 19.57
C LEU A 80 -3.10 0.21 20.87
N THR A 81 -3.93 -0.33 21.76
CA THR A 81 -4.19 0.28 23.07
C THR A 81 -2.91 0.35 23.92
N ARG A 82 -2.11 -0.71 23.93
CA ARG A 82 -0.82 -0.78 24.63
C ARG A 82 0.21 0.19 24.06
N TYR A 83 0.21 0.43 22.77
CA TYR A 83 1.01 1.48 22.11
C TYR A 83 0.49 2.88 22.36
N GLY A 84 -0.69 3.03 22.92
CA GLY A 84 -1.32 4.33 23.19
C GLY A 84 -1.86 5.02 21.94
N ALA A 85 -2.17 4.26 20.89
CA ALA A 85 -2.79 4.78 19.67
C ALA A 85 -4.15 5.40 19.97
N LYS A 86 -4.44 6.56 19.38
CA LYS A 86 -5.71 7.30 19.51
C LYS A 86 -6.54 7.26 18.24
N ALA A 87 -5.95 6.86 17.14
CA ALA A 87 -6.61 6.69 15.85
C ALA A 87 -6.12 5.40 15.18
N TYR A 88 -7.01 4.78 14.43
CA TYR A 88 -6.69 3.64 13.59
C TYR A 88 -7.34 3.80 12.23
N ARG A 89 -6.52 3.81 11.17
CA ARG A 89 -6.96 3.81 9.79
C ARG A 89 -6.98 2.38 9.27
N PHE A 90 -8.12 1.98 8.72
CA PHE A 90 -8.27 0.71 8.03
C PHE A 90 -9.08 0.92 6.75
N SER A 91 -9.05 -0.03 5.82
CA SER A 91 -9.92 0.00 4.65
C SER A 91 -11.02 -1.04 4.75
N ILE A 92 -12.14 -0.77 4.10
CA ILE A 92 -13.21 -1.76 3.90
C ILE A 92 -12.92 -2.51 2.61
N SER A 93 -12.90 -3.85 2.66
CA SER A 93 -12.86 -4.66 1.46
C SER A 93 -14.22 -4.59 0.75
N TRP A 94 -14.24 -3.94 -0.40
CA TRP A 94 -15.47 -3.79 -1.19
C TRP A 94 -16.09 -5.14 -1.51
N SER A 95 -15.29 -6.14 -1.93
CA SER A 95 -15.76 -7.48 -2.22
C SER A 95 -16.23 -8.27 -0.99
N ARG A 96 -15.94 -7.80 0.23
CA ARG A 96 -16.50 -8.38 1.46
C ARG A 96 -17.91 -7.89 1.72
N VAL A 97 -18.23 -6.65 1.38
CA VAL A 97 -19.56 -6.06 1.63
C VAL A 97 -20.50 -6.16 0.42
N ILE A 98 -19.96 -6.15 -0.81
CA ILE A 98 -20.68 -6.45 -2.05
C ILE A 98 -19.83 -7.43 -2.86
N PRO A 99 -20.07 -8.73 -2.80
CA PRO A 99 -19.14 -9.76 -3.29
C PRO A 99 -18.76 -9.63 -4.77
N LEU A 100 -19.67 -9.23 -5.63
CA LEU A 100 -19.42 -9.00 -7.05
C LEU A 100 -19.19 -7.51 -7.40
N GLY A 101 -19.45 -6.61 -6.45
CA GLY A 101 -19.09 -5.20 -6.48
C GLY A 101 -20.13 -4.27 -7.09
N GLY A 102 -21.05 -4.75 -7.91
CA GLY A 102 -21.98 -3.91 -8.69
C GLY A 102 -23.11 -3.32 -7.85
N ARG A 103 -23.69 -2.23 -8.37
CA ARG A 103 -24.79 -1.51 -7.73
C ARG A 103 -26.06 -2.35 -7.55
N ASP A 104 -26.27 -3.33 -8.42
CA ASP A 104 -27.44 -4.22 -8.41
C ASP A 104 -27.11 -5.56 -7.72
N ASP A 105 -25.87 -5.77 -7.31
CA ASP A 105 -25.45 -7.00 -6.62
C ASP A 105 -25.90 -6.98 -5.15
N PRO A 106 -26.17 -8.18 -4.60
CA PRO A 106 -26.61 -8.29 -3.21
C PRO A 106 -25.52 -7.85 -2.22
N VAL A 107 -25.98 -7.21 -1.14
CA VAL A 107 -25.12 -6.86 -0.01
C VAL A 107 -24.85 -8.14 0.80
N ASN A 108 -23.60 -8.30 1.22
CA ASN A 108 -23.19 -9.36 2.13
C ASN A 108 -23.28 -8.87 3.58
N GLU A 109 -24.37 -9.22 4.25
CA GLU A 109 -24.61 -8.80 5.64
C GLU A 109 -23.56 -9.35 6.63
N ALA A 110 -22.98 -10.52 6.38
CA ALA A 110 -21.88 -11.03 7.21
C ALA A 110 -20.62 -10.15 7.13
N GLY A 111 -20.33 -9.61 5.94
CA GLY A 111 -19.25 -8.62 5.77
C GLY A 111 -19.55 -7.29 6.47
N ILE A 112 -20.80 -6.83 6.41
CA ILE A 112 -21.24 -5.63 7.14
C ILE A 112 -21.10 -5.84 8.66
N ASP A 113 -21.52 -6.99 9.17
CA ASP A 113 -21.43 -7.33 10.60
C ASP A 113 -19.99 -7.42 11.10
N PHE A 114 -19.07 -7.91 10.27
CA PHE A 114 -17.64 -7.89 10.59
C PHE A 114 -17.14 -6.47 10.84
N TYR A 115 -17.40 -5.52 9.93
CA TYR A 115 -16.98 -4.14 10.10
C TYR A 115 -17.72 -3.42 11.22
N ASN A 116 -18.98 -3.76 11.50
CA ASN A 116 -19.69 -3.25 12.68
C ASN A 116 -18.97 -3.63 13.97
N ARG A 117 -18.63 -4.92 14.13
CA ARG A 117 -17.90 -5.42 15.31
C ARG A 117 -16.51 -4.77 15.43
N LEU A 118 -15.81 -4.59 14.32
CA LEU A 118 -14.49 -3.97 14.27
C LEU A 118 -14.57 -2.49 14.72
N ILE A 119 -15.51 -1.72 14.19
CA ILE A 119 -15.72 -0.32 14.56
C ILE A 119 -16.09 -0.17 16.02
N ASP A 120 -17.01 -1.00 16.52
CA ASP A 120 -17.45 -0.97 17.90
C ASP A 120 -16.30 -1.32 18.87
N ALA A 121 -15.46 -2.28 18.51
CA ALA A 121 -14.30 -2.66 19.29
C ALA A 121 -13.24 -1.53 19.38
N LEU A 122 -13.04 -0.74 18.33
CA LEU A 122 -12.19 0.44 18.34
C LEU A 122 -12.74 1.52 19.26
N LEU A 123 -14.01 1.86 19.09
CA LEU A 123 -14.69 2.89 19.87
C LEU A 123 -14.72 2.55 21.37
N LYS A 124 -14.97 1.29 21.72
CA LYS A 124 -14.90 0.79 23.09
C LYS A 124 -13.55 1.03 23.75
N ARG A 125 -12.47 1.06 22.96
CA ARG A 125 -11.09 1.31 23.43
C ARG A 125 -10.69 2.79 23.36
N GLY A 126 -11.59 3.68 22.94
CA GLY A 126 -11.31 5.10 22.75
C GLY A 126 -10.35 5.37 21.59
N ILE A 127 -10.32 4.48 20.59
CA ILE A 127 -9.55 4.61 19.36
C ILE A 127 -10.49 5.10 18.25
N THR A 128 -10.19 6.26 17.68
CA THR A 128 -11.00 6.88 16.62
C THR A 128 -10.82 6.13 15.30
N PRO A 129 -11.89 5.61 14.68
CA PRO A 129 -11.81 4.97 13.37
C PRO A 129 -11.62 6.00 12.26
N TRP A 130 -10.70 5.71 11.34
CA TRP A 130 -10.49 6.39 10.07
C TRP A 130 -10.68 5.36 8.96
N VAL A 131 -11.72 5.50 8.16
CA VAL A 131 -12.09 4.48 7.20
C VAL A 131 -11.71 4.88 5.78
N THR A 132 -10.91 4.05 5.14
CA THR A 132 -10.63 4.15 3.70
C THR A 132 -11.65 3.30 2.94
N LEU A 133 -12.42 3.91 2.04
CA LEU A 133 -13.39 3.19 1.23
C LEU A 133 -12.71 2.25 0.24
N TYR A 134 -11.66 2.70 -0.43
CA TYR A 134 -10.98 1.90 -1.44
C TYR A 134 -9.46 1.92 -1.28
N HIS A 135 -8.88 0.73 -1.11
CA HIS A 135 -7.43 0.55 -0.98
C HIS A 135 -6.93 -0.56 -1.92
N TRP A 136 -7.21 -0.34 -3.23
CA TRP A 136 -6.67 -1.11 -4.37
C TRP A 136 -7.24 -2.53 -4.57
N ASP A 137 -8.22 -2.91 -3.80
CA ASP A 137 -8.84 -4.23 -3.79
C ASP A 137 -10.21 -4.26 -4.50
N LEU A 138 -10.21 -3.82 -5.77
CA LEU A 138 -11.42 -3.82 -6.61
C LEU A 138 -12.04 -5.23 -6.66
N PRO A 139 -13.36 -5.37 -6.52
CA PRO A 139 -14.03 -6.63 -6.75
C PRO A 139 -13.73 -7.19 -8.14
N GLN A 140 -13.33 -8.46 -8.23
CA GLN A 140 -13.04 -9.11 -9.50
C GLN A 140 -14.24 -9.08 -10.44
N GLY A 141 -15.47 -9.16 -9.93
CA GLY A 141 -16.67 -9.08 -10.74
C GLY A 141 -16.82 -7.78 -11.54
N LEU A 142 -16.33 -6.64 -11.03
CA LEU A 142 -16.32 -5.38 -11.78
C LEU A 142 -15.25 -5.39 -12.88
N GLN A 143 -14.10 -5.97 -12.58
CA GLN A 143 -13.04 -6.17 -13.56
C GLN A 143 -13.50 -7.04 -14.71
N ASP A 144 -14.19 -8.15 -14.42
CA ASP A 144 -14.67 -9.10 -15.42
C ASP A 144 -15.82 -8.54 -16.27
N ARG A 145 -16.68 -7.68 -15.72
CA ARG A 145 -17.85 -7.13 -16.39
C ARG A 145 -17.50 -6.06 -17.42
N TYR A 146 -16.62 -5.12 -17.04
CA TYR A 146 -16.37 -3.93 -17.85
C TYR A 146 -14.94 -3.38 -17.75
N GLY A 147 -14.00 -4.14 -17.18
CA GLY A 147 -12.60 -3.68 -17.03
C GLY A 147 -12.36 -2.76 -15.81
N GLY A 148 -13.29 -2.75 -14.86
CA GLY A 148 -13.14 -1.99 -13.61
C GLY A 148 -12.97 -0.49 -13.83
N TRP A 149 -11.90 0.11 -13.30
CA TRP A 149 -11.65 1.55 -13.41
C TRP A 149 -11.41 2.08 -14.82
N LEU A 150 -11.29 1.22 -15.84
CA LEU A 150 -11.16 1.65 -17.24
C LEU A 150 -12.50 2.13 -17.82
N ASP A 151 -13.61 1.62 -17.33
CA ASP A 151 -14.93 2.16 -17.65
C ASP A 151 -15.34 3.20 -16.62
N VAL A 152 -15.19 4.47 -16.98
CA VAL A 152 -15.43 5.60 -16.09
C VAL A 152 -16.91 5.71 -15.68
N GLU A 153 -17.84 5.42 -16.59
CA GLU A 153 -19.27 5.59 -16.31
C GLU A 153 -19.80 4.51 -15.38
N GLU A 154 -19.46 3.25 -15.64
CA GLU A 154 -19.93 2.13 -14.84
C GLU A 154 -19.26 2.09 -13.47
N SER A 155 -17.95 2.32 -13.41
CA SER A 155 -17.21 2.33 -12.14
C SER A 155 -17.68 3.44 -11.19
N GLN A 156 -18.06 4.62 -11.69
CA GLN A 156 -18.60 5.70 -10.86
C GLN A 156 -19.93 5.31 -10.22
N LYS A 157 -20.84 4.67 -10.98
CA LYS A 157 -22.15 4.25 -10.47
C LYS A 157 -22.01 3.15 -9.39
N ASP A 158 -21.14 2.18 -9.65
CA ASP A 158 -20.91 1.09 -8.70
C ASP A 158 -20.18 1.57 -7.45
N PHE A 159 -19.19 2.46 -7.59
CA PHE A 159 -18.51 3.05 -6.45
C PHE A 159 -19.41 3.95 -5.62
N GLU A 160 -20.29 4.73 -6.26
CA GLU A 160 -21.28 5.56 -5.58
C GLU A 160 -22.20 4.70 -4.70
N ARG A 161 -22.72 3.60 -5.25
CA ARG A 161 -23.56 2.65 -4.49
C ARG A 161 -22.83 2.04 -3.32
N TYR A 162 -21.57 1.61 -3.51
CA TYR A 162 -20.72 1.08 -2.46
C TYR A 162 -20.45 2.10 -1.35
N ALA A 163 -20.05 3.31 -1.72
CA ALA A 163 -19.79 4.39 -0.77
C ALA A 163 -21.04 4.74 0.04
N ARG A 164 -22.18 4.86 -0.64
CA ARG A 164 -23.49 5.11 0.00
C ARG A 164 -23.79 4.01 1.03
N LEU A 165 -23.65 2.74 0.67
CA LEU A 165 -23.84 1.62 1.58
C LEU A 165 -22.96 1.75 2.83
N CYS A 166 -21.67 2.06 2.66
CA CYS A 166 -20.76 2.23 3.77
C CYS A 166 -21.17 3.41 4.69
N TYR A 167 -21.58 4.52 4.12
CA TYR A 167 -22.06 5.67 4.91
C TYR A 167 -23.36 5.37 5.66
N GLU A 168 -24.29 4.63 5.04
CA GLU A 168 -25.54 4.23 5.68
C GLU A 168 -25.32 3.27 6.85
N ARG A 169 -24.36 2.34 6.70
CA ARG A 169 -24.13 1.26 7.67
C ARG A 169 -23.17 1.64 8.80
N PHE A 170 -22.27 2.60 8.58
CA PHE A 170 -21.19 2.91 9.53
C PHE A 170 -21.10 4.41 9.88
N GLY A 171 -21.76 5.29 9.13
CA GLY A 171 -21.63 6.74 9.27
C GLY A 171 -22.19 7.33 10.57
N ASP A 172 -23.00 6.58 11.30
CA ASP A 172 -23.43 6.90 12.65
C ASP A 172 -22.24 6.99 13.62
N ARG A 173 -21.24 6.10 13.47
CA ARG A 173 -20.05 5.93 14.33
C ARG A 173 -18.76 6.43 13.69
N VAL A 174 -18.59 6.30 12.38
CA VAL A 174 -17.39 6.75 11.65
C VAL A 174 -17.59 8.17 11.16
N LYS A 175 -16.66 9.07 11.53
CA LYS A 175 -16.68 10.49 11.12
C LYS A 175 -15.51 10.88 10.21
N ASN A 176 -14.50 10.02 10.09
CA ASN A 176 -13.30 10.28 9.30
C ASN A 176 -13.22 9.28 8.15
N TRP A 177 -13.35 9.80 6.92
CA TRP A 177 -13.39 9.00 5.71
C TRP A 177 -12.30 9.40 4.73
N ILE A 178 -11.72 8.41 4.07
CA ILE A 178 -10.76 8.56 2.98
C ILE A 178 -11.35 7.83 1.78
N THR A 179 -11.60 8.56 0.70
CA THR A 179 -12.26 8.00 -0.48
C THR A 179 -11.39 6.95 -1.17
N LEU A 180 -10.18 7.34 -1.54
CA LEU A 180 -9.23 6.50 -2.29
C LEU A 180 -7.85 6.57 -1.63
N ASN A 181 -7.20 5.42 -1.47
CA ASN A 181 -5.81 5.40 -1.06
C ASN A 181 -4.91 5.67 -2.26
N GLU A 182 -4.04 6.66 -2.15
CA GLU A 182 -2.98 6.96 -3.13
C GLU A 182 -3.45 6.89 -4.60
N PRO A 183 -4.40 7.72 -5.03
CA PRO A 183 -5.01 7.63 -6.36
C PRO A 183 -3.99 7.70 -7.50
N TRP A 184 -2.89 8.43 -7.29
CA TRP A 184 -1.80 8.52 -8.26
C TRP A 184 -1.06 7.18 -8.42
N ILE A 185 -0.71 6.53 -7.31
CA ILE A 185 -0.09 5.21 -7.31
C ILE A 185 -1.05 4.16 -7.90
N GLN A 186 -2.32 4.23 -7.52
CA GLN A 186 -3.37 3.40 -8.10
C GLN A 186 -3.36 3.46 -9.63
N SER A 187 -3.34 4.67 -10.19
CA SER A 187 -3.43 4.88 -11.64
C SER A 187 -2.20 4.39 -12.40
N ILE A 188 -1.01 4.43 -11.79
CA ILE A 188 0.26 4.11 -12.46
C ILE A 188 0.70 2.66 -12.21
N PHE A 189 0.47 2.12 -11.01
CA PHE A 189 1.06 0.86 -10.60
C PHE A 189 0.07 -0.26 -10.30
N VAL A 190 -1.14 0.05 -9.85
CA VAL A 190 -2.11 -0.96 -9.39
C VAL A 190 -3.09 -1.36 -10.49
N SER A 191 -3.37 -0.46 -11.40
CA SER A 191 -4.19 -0.74 -12.58
C SER A 191 -3.69 -1.87 -13.52
N PRO A 192 -2.59 -2.52 -13.27
CA PRO A 192 -2.00 -3.57 -14.11
C PRO A 192 -2.55 -4.99 -13.87
N VAL A 193 -3.55 -5.20 -13.11
CA VAL A 193 -4.16 -6.55 -12.99
C VAL A 193 -4.95 -6.92 -14.24
N THR A 194 -5.16 -5.95 -15.14
CA THR A 194 -5.54 -6.20 -16.53
C THR A 194 -4.29 -6.17 -17.42
N ASN A 195 -4.21 -7.05 -18.40
CA ASN A 195 -3.11 -7.10 -19.37
C ASN A 195 -2.81 -5.77 -20.08
N GLU A 196 -3.76 -4.83 -20.10
CA GLU A 196 -3.63 -3.53 -20.76
C GLU A 196 -2.85 -2.49 -19.93
N CYS A 197 -3.01 -2.48 -18.62
CA CYS A 197 -2.21 -1.57 -17.77
C CYS A 197 -0.78 -2.05 -17.56
N PHE A 198 -0.55 -3.36 -17.64
CA PHE A 198 0.80 -3.91 -17.74
C PHE A 198 1.46 -3.52 -19.08
N ALA A 199 0.71 -3.48 -20.17
CA ALA A 199 1.20 -2.98 -21.44
C ALA A 199 1.56 -1.51 -21.34
N LEU A 200 0.78 -0.68 -20.64
CA LEU A 200 1.07 0.74 -20.42
C LEU A 200 2.32 0.94 -19.53
N ALA A 201 2.45 0.22 -18.43
CA ALA A 201 3.62 0.28 -17.56
C ALA A 201 4.89 -0.28 -18.24
N ASN A 202 4.76 -1.33 -19.04
CA ASN A 202 5.85 -1.89 -19.83
C ASN A 202 6.20 -0.97 -21.02
N ASN A 203 5.21 -0.35 -21.66
CA ASN A 203 5.43 0.64 -22.71
C ASN A 203 6.08 1.92 -22.16
N LEU A 204 5.67 2.40 -20.98
CA LEU A 204 6.34 3.51 -20.29
C LEU A 204 7.79 3.16 -19.90
N ARG A 205 8.06 1.93 -19.45
CA ARG A 205 9.43 1.46 -19.19
C ARG A 205 10.26 1.31 -20.48
N ALA A 206 9.64 0.89 -21.57
CA ALA A 206 10.32 0.75 -22.86
C ALA A 206 10.60 2.11 -23.53
N THR A 207 9.83 3.16 -23.19
CA THR A 207 9.99 4.51 -23.72
C THR A 207 10.85 5.42 -22.82
N LEU A 208 11.08 5.02 -21.56
CA LEU A 208 12.03 5.71 -20.70
C LEU A 208 13.44 5.23 -21.06
N PRO A 209 14.41 6.13 -21.33
CA PRO A 209 15.80 5.73 -21.51
C PRO A 209 16.23 4.94 -20.24
N ALA A 210 16.92 3.83 -20.46
CA ALA A 210 17.46 3.02 -19.37
C ALA A 210 18.20 3.94 -18.41
N ALA A 211 17.78 3.98 -17.14
CA ALA A 211 18.48 4.74 -16.12
C ALA A 211 19.90 4.16 -16.05
N THR A 212 20.89 4.97 -16.41
CA THR A 212 22.30 4.62 -16.29
C THR A 212 22.56 4.33 -14.81
N PRO A 213 23.08 3.15 -14.46
CA PRO A 213 23.35 2.86 -13.06
C PRO A 213 24.34 3.91 -12.50
N PRO A 214 24.15 4.39 -11.27
CA PRO A 214 25.07 5.34 -10.67
C PRO A 214 26.44 4.67 -10.50
N GLY A 215 27.40 4.97 -11.39
CA GLY A 215 28.76 4.41 -11.38
C GLY A 215 29.50 4.44 -12.71
N GLU A 216 28.80 4.58 -13.84
CA GLU A 216 29.50 4.59 -15.18
C GLU A 216 29.77 5.98 -15.75
N ALA A 217 29.47 7.06 -15.05
CA ALA A 217 29.70 8.42 -15.51
C ALA A 217 31.13 8.96 -15.25
N ALA A 218 32.10 8.12 -14.89
CA ALA A 218 33.45 8.58 -14.50
C ALA A 218 34.62 7.91 -15.23
N GLN A 219 34.45 7.46 -16.47
CA GLN A 219 35.58 6.93 -17.25
C GLN A 219 35.58 7.36 -18.73
N THR A 220 35.40 8.64 -19.02
CA THR A 220 35.79 9.22 -20.31
C THR A 220 36.39 10.60 -20.11
N SER A 221 37.56 10.68 -19.49
CA SER A 221 38.49 11.80 -19.72
C SER A 221 39.76 11.25 -20.33
N ASN A 222 39.80 11.19 -21.65
CA ASN A 222 41.04 11.10 -22.43
C ASN A 222 41.81 12.39 -22.23
N ALA A 223 42.67 12.46 -21.20
CA ALA A 223 43.74 13.44 -21.14
C ALA A 223 44.98 12.83 -21.83
N PRO A 224 45.67 13.55 -22.75
CA PRO A 224 46.86 13.03 -23.40
C PRO A 224 47.99 12.86 -22.39
N ARG A 225 48.57 11.68 -22.38
CA ARG A 225 49.70 11.28 -21.54
C ARG A 225 50.90 12.14 -21.92
N ALA A 226 51.32 13.05 -21.04
CA ALA A 226 52.56 13.79 -21.16
C ALA A 226 53.75 12.82 -21.11
N THR A 227 54.59 12.83 -22.16
CA THR A 227 55.85 12.10 -22.22
C THR A 227 56.85 12.76 -21.29
N ALA A 228 57.30 12.03 -20.29
CA ALA A 228 58.42 12.43 -19.45
C ALA A 228 59.75 12.25 -20.20
N PRO A 229 60.77 13.17 -20.03
CA PRO A 229 62.03 13.10 -20.72
C PRO A 229 62.89 11.96 -20.14
N ARG A 230 63.59 11.27 -21.08
CA ARG A 230 64.62 10.26 -20.75
C ARG A 230 65.85 10.94 -20.18
N SER A 231 66.33 10.53 -19.03
CA SER A 231 67.66 10.80 -18.50
C SER A 231 68.71 9.80 -19.06
N PRO A 232 69.92 10.19 -19.32
CA PRO A 232 70.96 9.37 -19.98
C PRO A 232 71.67 8.46 -18.99
N GLY A 233 72.23 7.44 -19.55
CA GLY A 233 72.78 6.27 -18.94
C GLY A 233 73.95 6.40 -17.96
N SER A 234 74.10 5.34 -17.25
CA SER A 234 75.43 5.00 -16.72
C SER A 234 75.65 3.47 -16.85
N SER A 235 76.63 3.19 -17.67
CA SER A 235 77.22 1.87 -17.82
C SER A 235 78.16 1.58 -16.64
N ALA A 236 78.11 0.41 -16.04
CA ALA A 236 79.26 -0.22 -15.42
C ALA A 236 79.12 -1.74 -15.44
N ARG A 237 80.07 -2.36 -16.08
CA ARG A 237 80.44 -3.80 -16.05
C ARG A 237 80.97 -4.18 -14.68
N LEU A 238 80.80 -5.44 -14.34
CA LEU A 238 81.86 -6.47 -14.09
C LEU A 238 81.28 -7.62 -13.29
N SER A 239 81.18 -8.81 -13.83
CA SER A 239 81.99 -10.03 -13.62
C SER A 239 82.14 -10.55 -12.19
N SER A 240 81.56 -11.64 -11.93
CA SER A 240 82.12 -12.96 -11.73
C SER A 240 80.96 -13.95 -11.36
#